data_ee336cc9a1b861611396f9e62129a880
#
_entry.id   ee336cc9a1b861611396f9e62129a880
#
_cell.length_a   1.000
_cell.length_b   1.000
_cell.length_c   1.000
_cell.angle_alpha   90.00
_cell.angle_beta   90.00
_cell.angle_gamma   90.00
#
_symmetry.space_group_name_H-M   'P 1'
#
loop_
_entity.id
_entity.type
_entity.pdbx_description
1 polymer ?
#
loop_
_entity_poly.entity_id
_entity_poly.type
_entity_poly.pdbx_seq_one_letter_code
_entity_poly.pdbx_strand_id
1 'polypeptide(L)'
;MTSPHLRDQDPESLAALWPDLGLDPGVARRIVSRLVFEDRDDLEGVRGLSQAVARAVRERGRATRLLVVDRRRSAVDPFVKYLFRAEDGRAFEAVRIPLERPRWSVCVSSQAGCALGCAFCETGRLGFERNLQPWEIVEQVLTVRRESPERPVTGVVFQGQGEPFQNYEAVIRAAGILRHPCGARIRGDRITISTVGLPPTIERYTDEGHPYRLILSLTSAFGEKRARLVPIGSRYDVPELAAAMRRHAERRGGPVNLAWVLIAGFNSGPEEARELARLFRGLRVRLSVIDVNDPTGRFRRAGDAERSGFLSALAAQGIGFVRRYSGGPDIHAACGMLRSLSAGGGPVPARA
;
A
#
# COMPACT_ATOMS: atom_id res chain seq x y z
N MET A 1 10.77 20.95 -18.38
CA MET A 1 10.00 19.71 -18.09
C MET A 1 10.97 18.66 -17.57
N THR A 2 10.69 17.98 -16.45
CA THR A 2 11.54 16.92 -15.95
C THR A 2 11.46 15.69 -16.89
N SER A 3 12.61 15.07 -17.19
CA SER A 3 12.66 13.86 -18.02
C SER A 3 11.77 12.75 -17.42
N PRO A 4 11.00 12.01 -18.23
CA PRO A 4 10.12 10.94 -17.74
C PRO A 4 10.95 9.82 -17.08
N HIS A 5 10.41 9.23 -16.02
CA HIS A 5 11.05 8.10 -15.38
C HIS A 5 10.68 6.80 -16.11
N LEU A 6 11.68 6.00 -16.50
CA LEU A 6 11.47 4.81 -17.33
C LEU A 6 10.72 3.68 -16.59
N ARG A 7 10.85 3.61 -15.24
CA ARG A 7 10.10 2.66 -14.42
C ARG A 7 8.65 3.08 -14.14
N ASP A 8 8.23 4.28 -14.60
CA ASP A 8 6.83 4.68 -14.64
C ASP A 8 6.08 4.11 -15.85
N GLN A 9 6.81 3.49 -16.78
CA GLN A 9 6.26 3.09 -18.06
C GLN A 9 5.86 1.62 -18.10
N ASP A 10 4.71 1.34 -18.71
CA ASP A 10 4.41 0.06 -19.34
C ASP A 10 4.89 0.09 -20.80
N PRO A 11 4.87 -1.03 -21.53
CA PRO A 11 5.37 -1.06 -22.89
C PRO A 11 4.66 -0.10 -23.85
N GLU A 12 3.36 0.06 -23.68
CA GLU A 12 2.51 0.90 -24.52
C GLU A 12 2.84 2.38 -24.32
N SER A 13 2.93 2.81 -23.06
CA SER A 13 3.30 4.20 -22.74
C SER A 13 4.76 4.50 -23.09
N LEU A 14 5.68 3.54 -22.91
CA LEU A 14 7.07 3.73 -23.30
C LEU A 14 7.20 3.97 -24.81
N ALA A 15 6.50 3.19 -25.64
CA ALA A 15 6.49 3.37 -27.09
C ALA A 15 5.89 4.73 -27.50
N ALA A 16 4.92 5.23 -26.78
CA ALA A 16 4.26 6.49 -27.04
C ALA A 16 5.04 7.73 -26.55
N LEU A 17 6.02 7.58 -25.64
CA LEU A 17 6.80 8.72 -25.11
C LEU A 17 7.57 9.48 -26.19
N TRP A 18 8.15 8.75 -27.14
CA TRP A 18 9.01 9.31 -28.18
C TRP A 18 8.68 8.68 -29.55
N PRO A 19 7.62 9.17 -30.22
CA PRO A 19 7.21 8.63 -31.51
C PRO A 19 8.32 8.67 -32.57
N ASP A 20 9.22 9.66 -32.47
CA ASP A 20 10.38 9.82 -33.36
C ASP A 20 11.42 8.71 -33.24
N LEU A 21 11.44 7.99 -32.14
CA LEU A 21 12.34 6.84 -31.98
C LEU A 21 11.80 5.55 -32.62
N GLY A 22 10.54 5.53 -33.03
CA GLY A 22 9.93 4.39 -33.72
C GLY A 22 10.06 3.08 -32.95
N LEU A 23 9.88 3.12 -31.60
CA LEU A 23 10.04 1.93 -30.76
C LEU A 23 8.98 0.88 -31.12
N ASP A 24 9.46 -0.24 -31.66
CA ASP A 24 8.63 -1.43 -31.88
C ASP A 24 8.03 -1.92 -30.55
N PRO A 25 6.74 -2.30 -30.50
CA PRO A 25 6.10 -2.78 -29.27
C PRO A 25 6.83 -3.96 -28.59
N GLY A 26 7.46 -4.85 -29.37
CA GLY A 26 8.26 -5.94 -28.83
C GLY A 26 9.57 -5.45 -28.21
N VAL A 27 10.18 -4.39 -28.75
CA VAL A 27 11.36 -3.73 -28.16
C VAL A 27 10.96 -3.01 -26.88
N ALA A 28 9.86 -2.26 -26.87
CA ALA A 28 9.34 -1.58 -25.67
C ALA A 28 9.08 -2.60 -24.52
N ARG A 29 8.47 -3.74 -24.81
CA ARG A 29 8.28 -4.84 -23.84
C ARG A 29 9.61 -5.33 -23.25
N ARG A 30 10.64 -5.50 -24.08
CA ARG A 30 11.97 -5.94 -23.61
C ARG A 30 12.67 -4.88 -22.76
N ILE A 31 12.52 -3.60 -23.11
CA ILE A 31 13.05 -2.49 -22.29
C ILE A 31 12.37 -2.48 -20.91
N VAL A 32 11.04 -2.52 -20.85
CA VAL A 32 10.32 -2.56 -19.56
C VAL A 32 10.70 -3.81 -18.77
N SER A 33 10.82 -4.99 -19.43
CA SER A 33 11.26 -6.21 -18.76
C SER A 33 12.68 -6.05 -18.18
N ARG A 34 13.59 -5.45 -18.93
CA ARG A 34 14.95 -5.18 -18.47
C ARG A 34 14.97 -4.29 -17.21
N LEU A 35 14.19 -3.20 -17.23
CA LEU A 35 14.17 -2.22 -16.14
C LEU A 35 13.43 -2.70 -14.89
N VAL A 36 12.32 -3.45 -15.04
CA VAL A 36 11.44 -3.79 -13.93
C VAL A 36 11.53 -5.26 -13.54
N PHE A 37 11.45 -6.19 -14.49
CA PHE A 37 11.50 -7.61 -14.17
C PHE A 37 12.93 -8.09 -13.84
N GLU A 38 13.91 -7.73 -14.67
CA GLU A 38 15.33 -8.06 -14.47
C GLU A 38 16.01 -7.10 -13.48
N ASP A 39 15.36 -5.96 -13.18
CA ASP A 39 15.85 -4.91 -12.27
C ASP A 39 17.25 -4.37 -12.67
N ARG A 40 17.46 -4.14 -13.95
CA ARG A 40 18.70 -3.62 -14.53
C ARG A 40 18.49 -2.24 -15.12
N ASP A 41 19.48 -1.35 -14.93
CA ASP A 41 19.41 0.04 -15.42
C ASP A 41 20.08 0.23 -16.78
N ASP A 42 20.86 -0.77 -17.22
CA ASP A 42 21.43 -0.80 -18.56
C ASP A 42 20.42 -1.34 -19.57
N LEU A 43 20.57 -0.90 -20.82
CA LEU A 43 19.80 -1.39 -21.95
C LEU A 43 20.65 -2.25 -22.91
N GLU A 44 21.82 -2.69 -22.45
CA GLU A 44 22.73 -3.51 -23.24
C GLU A 44 22.16 -4.90 -23.51
N GLY A 45 22.34 -5.39 -24.72
CA GLY A 45 21.86 -6.71 -25.11
C GLY A 45 20.33 -6.83 -25.24
N VAL A 46 19.56 -5.73 -25.18
CA VAL A 46 18.13 -5.77 -25.48
C VAL A 46 17.93 -6.06 -26.95
N ARG A 47 17.43 -7.26 -27.25
CA ARG A 47 17.29 -7.74 -28.64
C ARG A 47 16.39 -6.80 -29.46
N GLY A 48 16.87 -6.39 -30.62
CA GLY A 48 16.17 -5.50 -31.54
C GLY A 48 16.25 -4.01 -31.17
N LEU A 49 16.96 -3.65 -30.11
CA LEU A 49 17.23 -2.28 -29.74
C LEU A 49 18.60 -1.85 -30.30
N SER A 50 18.61 -0.88 -31.22
CA SER A 50 19.87 -0.35 -31.75
C SER A 50 20.59 0.49 -30.68
N GLN A 51 21.92 0.59 -30.78
CA GLN A 51 22.70 1.38 -29.86
C GLN A 51 22.29 2.87 -29.87
N ALA A 52 21.95 3.41 -31.05
CA ALA A 52 21.49 4.80 -31.19
C ALA A 52 20.20 5.04 -30.43
N VAL A 53 19.19 4.13 -30.58
CA VAL A 53 17.92 4.24 -29.88
C VAL A 53 18.12 4.01 -28.36
N ALA A 54 18.96 3.04 -27.95
CA ALA A 54 19.28 2.81 -26.56
C ALA A 54 19.90 4.06 -25.88
N ARG A 55 20.79 4.75 -26.61
CA ARG A 55 21.38 6.01 -26.16
C ARG A 55 20.31 7.09 -26.03
N ALA A 56 19.47 7.30 -27.05
CA ALA A 56 18.39 8.29 -27.03
C ALA A 56 17.40 8.05 -25.88
N VAL A 57 17.02 6.80 -25.60
CA VAL A 57 16.15 6.43 -24.47
C VAL A 57 16.81 6.81 -23.14
N ARG A 58 18.09 6.55 -22.96
CA ARG A 58 18.84 6.91 -21.72
C ARG A 58 19.06 8.41 -21.55
N GLU A 59 19.25 9.15 -22.63
CA GLU A 59 19.42 10.60 -22.60
C GLU A 59 18.11 11.34 -22.30
N ARG A 60 17.00 10.84 -22.82
CA ARG A 60 15.68 11.46 -22.69
C ARG A 60 14.91 10.99 -21.44
N GLY A 61 15.20 9.79 -20.95
CA GLY A 61 14.53 9.19 -19.79
C GLY A 61 15.46 9.03 -18.60
N ARG A 62 14.86 8.92 -17.39
CA ARG A 62 15.58 8.66 -16.14
C ARG A 62 15.29 7.25 -15.66
N ALA A 63 16.28 6.59 -15.05
CA ALA A 63 16.15 5.29 -14.42
C ALA A 63 16.80 5.28 -13.02
N THR A 64 16.67 6.38 -12.30
CA THR A 64 17.23 6.55 -10.95
C THR A 64 16.59 5.58 -9.97
N ARG A 65 17.32 5.27 -8.90
CA ARG A 65 16.88 4.41 -7.80
C ARG A 65 16.68 5.21 -6.53
N LEU A 66 15.80 4.74 -5.66
CA LEU A 66 15.67 5.28 -4.33
C LEU A 66 16.93 4.96 -3.52
N LEU A 67 17.37 5.92 -2.72
CA LEU A 67 18.42 5.70 -1.74
C LEU A 67 17.83 5.00 -0.51
N VAL A 68 18.31 3.81 -0.20
CA VAL A 68 17.98 3.16 1.07
C VAL A 68 18.90 3.72 2.16
N VAL A 69 18.33 4.52 3.06
CA VAL A 69 19.06 5.22 4.13
C VAL A 69 19.25 4.32 5.35
N ASP A 70 18.24 3.49 5.65
CA ASP A 70 18.28 2.60 6.82
C ASP A 70 17.51 1.32 6.55
N ARG A 71 17.93 0.24 7.20
CA ARG A 71 17.30 -1.09 7.18
C ARG A 71 17.23 -1.62 8.59
N ARG A 72 16.03 -1.78 9.11
CA ARG A 72 15.83 -2.34 10.44
C ARG A 72 15.23 -3.73 10.33
N ARG A 73 15.94 -4.71 10.86
CA ARG A 73 15.47 -6.10 10.97
C ARG A 73 14.87 -6.29 12.36
N SER A 74 13.66 -6.82 12.45
CA SER A 74 13.08 -7.18 13.74
C SER A 74 13.87 -8.33 14.39
N ALA A 75 14.04 -8.23 15.69
CA ALA A 75 14.64 -9.29 16.50
C ALA A 75 13.64 -10.38 16.90
N VAL A 76 12.34 -10.09 16.79
CA VAL A 76 11.25 -10.96 17.27
C VAL A 76 10.51 -11.69 16.15
N ASP A 77 10.66 -11.22 14.90
CA ASP A 77 9.99 -11.82 13.74
C ASP A 77 10.74 -11.50 12.43
N PRO A 78 10.40 -12.12 11.28
CA PRO A 78 11.11 -11.92 10.02
C PRO A 78 10.79 -10.61 9.28
N PHE A 79 10.19 -9.61 9.93
CA PHE A 79 9.91 -8.32 9.32
C PHE A 79 11.18 -7.49 9.12
N VAL A 80 11.21 -6.71 8.04
CA VAL A 80 12.27 -5.73 7.78
C VAL A 80 11.64 -4.43 7.33
N LYS A 81 12.01 -3.34 7.97
CA LYS A 81 11.62 -1.99 7.59
C LYS A 81 12.76 -1.32 6.82
N TYR A 82 12.41 -0.68 5.72
CA TYR A 82 13.29 0.11 4.87
C TYR A 82 12.93 1.58 4.98
N LEU A 83 13.92 2.42 5.18
CA LEU A 83 13.79 3.87 5.09
C LEU A 83 14.42 4.32 3.77
N PHE A 84 13.60 4.90 2.92
CA PHE A 84 14.00 5.46 1.64
C PHE A 84 14.15 6.96 1.72
N ARG A 85 15.05 7.51 0.90
CA ARG A 85 15.14 8.93 0.59
C ARG A 85 14.94 9.13 -0.89
N ALA A 86 14.02 10.02 -1.25
CA ALA A 86 13.79 10.45 -2.62
C ALA A 86 14.83 11.49 -3.08
N GLU A 87 14.83 11.83 -4.37
CA GLU A 87 15.72 12.82 -4.97
C GLU A 87 15.56 14.23 -4.36
N ASP A 88 14.33 14.55 -3.94
CA ASP A 88 14.00 15.82 -3.28
C ASP A 88 14.33 15.87 -1.77
N GLY A 89 14.99 14.81 -1.26
CA GLY A 89 15.41 14.68 0.13
C GLY A 89 14.35 14.13 1.08
N ARG A 90 13.08 14.03 0.66
CA ARG A 90 11.99 13.49 1.48
C ARG A 90 12.16 12.00 1.74
N ALA A 91 11.72 11.59 2.93
CA ALA A 91 11.86 10.21 3.36
C ALA A 91 10.50 9.52 3.53
N PHE A 92 10.46 8.23 3.25
CA PHE A 92 9.31 7.36 3.46
C PHE A 92 9.75 5.92 3.69
N GLU A 93 8.85 5.11 4.20
CA GLU A 93 9.19 3.76 4.64
C GLU A 93 8.41 2.69 3.89
N ALA A 94 9.01 1.52 3.72
CA ALA A 94 8.32 0.30 3.31
C ALA A 94 8.67 -0.85 4.24
N VAL A 95 7.83 -1.89 4.24
CA VAL A 95 8.04 -3.05 5.11
C VAL A 95 7.99 -4.35 4.30
N ARG A 96 9.02 -5.17 4.44
CA ARG A 96 9.00 -6.57 4.00
C ARG A 96 8.23 -7.41 5.00
N ILE A 97 7.19 -8.08 4.52
CA ILE A 97 6.28 -8.89 5.32
C ILE A 97 6.48 -10.36 4.98
N PRO A 98 6.74 -11.23 5.97
CA PRO A 98 6.77 -12.68 5.75
C PRO A 98 5.34 -13.20 5.46
N LEU A 99 5.23 -14.16 4.55
CA LEU A 99 4.00 -14.91 4.30
C LEU A 99 4.14 -16.33 4.84
N GLU A 100 3.03 -17.01 5.13
CA GLU A 100 3.00 -18.39 5.66
C GLU A 100 3.80 -19.39 4.82
N ARG A 101 3.79 -19.23 3.48
CA ARG A 101 4.68 -19.96 2.58
C ARG A 101 5.97 -19.16 2.39
N PRO A 102 7.11 -19.77 1.98
CA PRO A 102 8.39 -19.07 1.84
C PRO A 102 8.36 -18.02 0.72
N ARG A 103 7.63 -16.94 0.95
CA ARG A 103 7.42 -15.79 0.05
C ARG A 103 7.37 -14.51 0.87
N TRP A 104 7.57 -13.39 0.17
CA TRP A 104 7.45 -12.06 0.74
C TRP A 104 6.27 -11.29 0.18
N SER A 105 5.69 -10.43 0.97
CA SER A 105 4.86 -9.31 0.57
C SER A 105 5.56 -8.00 0.95
N VAL A 106 5.25 -6.93 0.23
CA VAL A 106 5.78 -5.59 0.56
C VAL A 106 4.62 -4.68 0.92
N CYS A 107 4.69 -4.07 2.10
CA CYS A 107 3.84 -2.94 2.46
C CYS A 107 4.50 -1.68 1.93
N VAL A 108 3.88 -1.04 0.95
CA VAL A 108 4.42 0.14 0.27
C VAL A 108 3.72 1.41 0.72
N SER A 109 4.49 2.50 0.76
CA SER A 109 3.98 3.86 0.94
C SER A 109 3.52 4.44 -0.39
N SER A 110 2.47 5.25 -0.35
CA SER A 110 1.93 6.00 -1.50
C SER A 110 2.18 7.51 -1.40
N GLN A 111 2.55 7.99 -0.22
CA GLN A 111 2.86 9.39 0.07
C GLN A 111 4.07 9.47 1.01
N ALA A 112 4.77 10.59 1.00
CA ALA A 112 5.62 11.00 2.10
C ALA A 112 4.71 11.70 3.11
N GLY A 113 4.56 11.10 4.31
CA GLY A 113 3.57 11.54 5.28
C GLY A 113 2.13 11.19 4.91
N CYS A 114 1.14 11.82 5.58
CA CYS A 114 -0.29 11.60 5.34
C CYS A 114 -1.12 12.76 5.87
N ALA A 115 -2.06 13.30 5.06
CA ALA A 115 -2.93 14.40 5.44
C ALA A 115 -4.11 14.00 6.34
N LEU A 116 -4.38 12.71 6.52
CA LEU A 116 -5.63 12.25 7.15
C LEU A 116 -5.67 12.37 8.65
N GLY A 117 -4.53 12.46 9.33
CA GLY A 117 -4.44 12.69 10.77
C GLY A 117 -5.10 11.62 11.63
N CYS A 118 -5.15 10.37 11.19
CA CYS A 118 -5.74 9.27 11.98
C CYS A 118 -5.10 9.18 13.36
N ALA A 119 -5.92 9.18 14.42
CA ALA A 119 -5.48 9.36 15.81
C ALA A 119 -4.54 8.25 16.31
N PHE A 120 -4.65 7.05 15.74
CA PHE A 120 -3.84 5.86 16.09
C PHE A 120 -2.63 5.66 15.16
N CYS A 121 -2.34 6.58 14.23
CA CYS A 121 -1.33 6.41 13.20
C CYS A 121 -0.20 7.44 13.33
N GLU A 122 1.04 6.97 13.50
CA GLU A 122 2.22 7.84 13.58
C GLU A 122 2.40 8.67 12.31
N THR A 123 2.19 8.08 11.13
CA THR A 123 2.27 8.79 9.85
C THR A 123 1.29 9.97 9.78
N GLY A 124 0.08 9.79 10.34
CA GLY A 124 -0.91 10.87 10.40
C GLY A 124 -0.49 12.06 11.26
N ARG A 125 0.41 11.84 12.24
CA ARG A 125 0.98 12.90 13.09
C ARG A 125 2.12 13.66 12.42
N LEU A 126 2.79 13.06 11.43
CA LEU A 126 3.86 13.71 10.67
C LEU A 126 3.33 14.80 9.73
N GLY A 127 2.05 14.70 9.35
CA GLY A 127 1.48 15.54 8.31
C GLY A 127 1.81 15.02 6.91
N PHE A 128 1.36 15.74 5.90
CA PHE A 128 1.53 15.42 4.49
C PHE A 128 2.65 16.28 3.89
N GLU A 129 3.55 15.65 3.17
CA GLU A 129 4.59 16.35 2.42
C GLU A 129 4.30 16.35 0.92
N ARG A 130 4.15 15.16 0.31
CA ARG A 130 3.78 15.00 -1.10
C ARG A 130 3.31 13.60 -1.46
N ASN A 131 2.70 13.48 -2.61
CA ASN A 131 2.44 12.22 -3.27
C ASN A 131 3.75 11.61 -3.80
N LEU A 132 3.86 10.28 -3.71
CA LEU A 132 4.94 9.54 -4.38
C LEU A 132 4.60 9.34 -5.85
N GLN A 133 5.63 9.38 -6.70
CA GLN A 133 5.51 9.04 -8.11
C GLN A 133 5.39 7.52 -8.29
N PRO A 134 4.84 7.04 -9.42
CA PRO A 134 4.67 5.59 -9.62
C PRO A 134 5.98 4.81 -9.50
N TRP A 135 7.08 5.33 -10.06
CA TRP A 135 8.39 4.68 -9.96
C TRP A 135 8.91 4.57 -8.52
N GLU A 136 8.63 5.57 -7.67
CA GLU A 136 9.02 5.53 -6.25
C GLU A 136 8.27 4.42 -5.52
N ILE A 137 7.01 4.18 -5.88
CA ILE A 137 6.21 3.08 -5.33
C ILE A 137 6.73 1.73 -5.84
N VAL A 138 7.00 1.62 -7.14
CA VAL A 138 7.54 0.41 -7.78
C VAL A 138 8.92 0.06 -7.19
N GLU A 139 9.80 1.04 -7.02
CA GLU A 139 11.17 0.84 -6.54
C GLU A 139 11.22 0.31 -5.10
N GLN A 140 10.23 0.61 -4.24
CA GLN A 140 10.11 -0.02 -2.92
C GLN A 140 10.03 -1.56 -3.05
N VAL A 141 9.25 -2.05 -4.01
CA VAL A 141 9.08 -3.48 -4.25
C VAL A 141 10.34 -4.10 -4.87
N LEU A 142 10.95 -3.41 -5.85
CA LEU A 142 12.15 -3.87 -6.52
C LEU A 142 13.33 -3.96 -5.53
N THR A 143 13.47 -2.96 -4.65
CA THR A 143 14.50 -2.97 -3.60
C THR A 143 14.34 -4.17 -2.67
N VAL A 144 13.14 -4.44 -2.17
CA VAL A 144 12.90 -5.62 -1.31
C VAL A 144 13.21 -6.91 -2.07
N ARG A 145 12.82 -7.02 -3.34
CA ARG A 145 13.12 -8.19 -4.18
C ARG A 145 14.62 -8.40 -4.36
N ARG A 146 15.36 -7.35 -4.64
CA ARG A 146 16.82 -7.35 -4.83
C ARG A 146 17.57 -7.74 -3.56
N GLU A 147 17.09 -7.26 -2.40
CA GLU A 147 17.74 -7.50 -1.11
C GLU A 147 17.26 -8.79 -0.39
N SER A 148 16.31 -9.49 -0.96
CA SER A 148 15.73 -10.72 -0.39
C SER A 148 15.55 -11.81 -1.46
N PRO A 149 16.62 -12.15 -2.19
CA PRO A 149 16.55 -13.08 -3.32
C PRO A 149 16.21 -14.53 -2.91
N GLU A 150 16.37 -14.85 -1.62
CA GLU A 150 16.10 -16.18 -1.04
C GLU A 150 14.62 -16.59 -1.12
N ARG A 151 13.73 -15.63 -1.27
CA ARG A 151 12.28 -15.88 -1.40
C ARG A 151 11.64 -14.88 -2.35
N PRO A 152 10.74 -15.30 -3.25
CA PRO A 152 10.10 -14.39 -4.17
C PRO A 152 9.14 -13.41 -3.48
N VAL A 153 9.15 -12.16 -3.92
CA VAL A 153 8.10 -11.18 -3.60
C VAL A 153 6.89 -11.48 -4.47
N THR A 154 5.78 -11.89 -3.85
CA THR A 154 4.56 -12.31 -4.55
C THR A 154 3.31 -11.52 -4.17
N GLY A 155 3.43 -10.55 -3.26
CA GLY A 155 2.33 -9.72 -2.80
C GLY A 155 2.76 -8.28 -2.56
N VAL A 156 1.82 -7.36 -2.71
CA VAL A 156 1.99 -5.94 -2.38
C VAL A 156 0.74 -5.44 -1.67
N VAL A 157 0.92 -4.66 -0.62
CA VAL A 157 -0.18 -3.98 0.06
C VAL A 157 0.14 -2.49 0.18
N PHE A 158 -0.73 -1.65 -0.35
CA PHE A 158 -0.70 -0.20 -0.21
C PHE A 158 -1.33 0.17 1.13
N GLN A 159 -0.55 0.06 2.20
CA GLN A 159 -0.95 0.30 3.59
C GLN A 159 0.21 0.87 4.42
N GLY A 160 1.25 1.36 3.74
CA GLY A 160 2.36 2.09 4.35
C GLY A 160 1.96 3.52 4.69
N GLN A 161 2.82 4.47 4.40
CA GLN A 161 2.53 5.89 4.59
C GLN A 161 1.63 6.41 3.46
N GLY A 162 0.66 7.27 3.86
CA GLY A 162 -0.26 7.92 2.94
C GLY A 162 -1.61 7.21 2.76
N GLU A 163 -2.55 7.95 2.18
CA GLU A 163 -3.83 7.44 1.71
C GLU A 163 -3.74 7.15 0.21
N PRO A 164 -3.82 5.88 -0.22
CA PRO A 164 -3.67 5.53 -1.64
C PRO A 164 -4.66 6.24 -2.56
N PHE A 165 -5.88 6.48 -2.10
CA PHE A 165 -6.91 7.12 -2.91
C PHE A 165 -6.76 8.64 -3.00
N GLN A 166 -5.88 9.26 -2.21
CA GLN A 166 -5.45 10.65 -2.43
C GLN A 166 -4.28 10.76 -3.41
N ASN A 167 -3.65 9.63 -3.78
CA ASN A 167 -2.64 9.53 -4.83
C ASN A 167 -3.05 8.51 -5.90
N TYR A 168 -4.32 8.56 -6.30
CA TYR A 168 -4.98 7.52 -7.07
C TYR A 168 -4.24 7.14 -8.35
N GLU A 169 -3.91 8.12 -9.21
CA GLU A 169 -3.29 7.87 -10.52
C GLU A 169 -1.93 7.15 -10.37
N ALA A 170 -1.10 7.64 -9.46
CA ALA A 170 0.21 7.03 -9.23
C ALA A 170 0.10 5.61 -8.64
N VAL A 171 -0.85 5.40 -7.73
CA VAL A 171 -1.11 4.08 -7.13
C VAL A 171 -1.60 3.08 -8.16
N ILE A 172 -2.57 3.45 -9.00
CA ILE A 172 -3.10 2.57 -10.05
C ILE A 172 -2.03 2.29 -11.10
N ARG A 173 -1.26 3.32 -11.49
CA ARG A 173 -0.14 3.16 -12.42
C ARG A 173 0.91 2.20 -11.87
N ALA A 174 1.37 2.39 -10.63
CA ALA A 174 2.33 1.51 -9.98
C ALA A 174 1.80 0.07 -9.86
N ALA A 175 0.55 -0.11 -9.46
CA ALA A 175 -0.10 -1.43 -9.40
C ALA A 175 -0.16 -2.11 -10.76
N GLY A 176 -0.41 -1.34 -11.82
CA GLY A 176 -0.37 -1.80 -13.21
C GLY A 176 1.01 -2.33 -13.61
N ILE A 177 2.06 -1.56 -13.35
CA ILE A 177 3.46 -1.95 -13.64
C ILE A 177 3.85 -3.19 -12.82
N LEU A 178 3.51 -3.23 -11.53
CA LEU A 178 3.81 -4.38 -10.67
C LEU A 178 3.10 -5.66 -11.14
N ARG A 179 1.91 -5.54 -11.71
CA ARG A 179 1.15 -6.68 -12.26
C ARG A 179 1.62 -7.09 -13.66
N HIS A 180 2.13 -6.16 -14.45
CA HIS A 180 2.37 -6.35 -15.87
C HIS A 180 3.28 -7.57 -16.15
N PRO A 181 3.04 -8.36 -17.25
CA PRO A 181 3.91 -9.49 -17.61
C PRO A 181 5.37 -9.12 -17.89
N CYS A 182 5.62 -7.90 -18.35
CA CYS A 182 6.98 -7.33 -18.50
C CYS A 182 7.45 -6.59 -17.25
N GLY A 183 6.55 -6.37 -16.25
CA GLY A 183 6.86 -5.73 -14.97
C GLY A 183 7.25 -6.73 -13.88
N ALA A 184 6.82 -6.51 -12.65
CA ALA A 184 7.18 -7.39 -11.53
C ALA A 184 6.41 -8.73 -11.49
N ARG A 185 5.42 -8.93 -12.34
CA ARG A 185 4.61 -10.16 -12.50
C ARG A 185 3.84 -10.58 -11.24
N ILE A 186 3.47 -9.62 -10.41
CA ILE A 186 2.67 -9.89 -9.22
C ILE A 186 1.20 -10.01 -9.64
N ARG A 187 0.56 -11.12 -9.27
CA ARG A 187 -0.86 -11.36 -9.61
C ARG A 187 -1.75 -10.28 -9.04
N GLY A 188 -2.77 -9.84 -9.80
CA GLY A 188 -3.68 -8.79 -9.38
C GLY A 188 -4.39 -9.07 -8.05
N ASP A 189 -4.80 -10.33 -7.80
CA ASP A 189 -5.42 -10.76 -6.55
C ASP A 189 -4.48 -10.74 -5.33
N ARG A 190 -3.17 -10.51 -5.55
CA ARG A 190 -2.13 -10.35 -4.52
C ARG A 190 -1.66 -8.91 -4.36
N ILE A 191 -2.23 -8.00 -5.12
CA ILE A 191 -2.09 -6.56 -4.92
C ILE A 191 -3.32 -6.09 -4.14
N THR A 192 -3.10 -5.44 -3.01
CA THR A 192 -4.17 -4.95 -2.15
C THR A 192 -4.02 -3.45 -1.97
N ILE A 193 -5.10 -2.71 -2.23
CA ILE A 193 -5.20 -1.27 -1.96
C ILE A 193 -6.08 -1.10 -0.72
N SER A 194 -5.52 -0.47 0.31
CA SER A 194 -6.24 -0.18 1.55
C SER A 194 -6.53 1.32 1.62
N THR A 195 -7.78 1.68 1.83
CA THR A 195 -8.22 3.07 1.95
C THR A 195 -9.00 3.27 3.24
N VAL A 196 -8.93 4.46 3.80
CA VAL A 196 -9.84 4.84 4.90
C VAL A 196 -11.26 5.12 4.40
N GLY A 197 -11.45 5.24 3.08
CA GLY A 197 -12.74 5.42 2.45
C GLY A 197 -12.97 6.85 1.98
N LEU A 198 -12.91 7.02 0.68
CA LEU A 198 -13.31 8.20 -0.09
C LEU A 198 -14.37 7.72 -1.08
N PRO A 199 -15.68 7.80 -0.77
CA PRO A 199 -16.75 7.20 -1.58
C PRO A 199 -16.66 7.52 -3.06
N PRO A 200 -16.43 8.78 -3.50
CA PRO A 200 -16.31 9.07 -4.93
C PRO A 200 -15.15 8.32 -5.61
N THR A 201 -14.04 8.13 -4.87
CA THR A 201 -12.88 7.39 -5.40
C THR A 201 -13.10 5.87 -5.37
N ILE A 202 -13.84 5.35 -4.37
CA ILE A 202 -14.26 3.94 -4.35
C ILE A 202 -15.16 3.64 -5.55
N GLU A 203 -16.08 4.54 -5.87
CA GLU A 203 -16.98 4.40 -7.03
C GLU A 203 -16.20 4.42 -8.34
N ARG A 204 -15.32 5.40 -8.52
CA ARG A 204 -14.40 5.46 -9.67
C ARG A 204 -13.60 4.17 -9.82
N TYR A 205 -12.98 3.70 -8.72
CA TYR A 205 -12.19 2.46 -8.70
C TYR A 205 -13.04 1.24 -9.12
N THR A 206 -14.29 1.23 -8.69
CA THR A 206 -15.26 0.15 -9.02
C THR A 206 -15.64 0.17 -10.49
N ASP A 207 -15.87 1.35 -11.06
CA ASP A 207 -16.25 1.53 -12.47
C ASP A 207 -15.09 1.20 -13.42
N GLU A 208 -13.88 1.56 -13.06
CA GLU A 208 -12.65 1.22 -13.82
C GLU A 208 -12.33 -0.29 -13.79
N GLY A 209 -12.90 -1.06 -12.87
CA GLY A 209 -12.83 -2.53 -12.87
C GLY A 209 -11.45 -3.13 -12.61
N HIS A 210 -10.61 -2.47 -11.83
CA HIS A 210 -9.25 -2.92 -11.53
C HIS A 210 -9.22 -4.32 -10.85
N PRO A 211 -8.22 -5.17 -11.19
CA PRO A 211 -8.15 -6.55 -10.70
C PRO A 211 -7.57 -6.66 -9.29
N TYR A 212 -7.33 -5.56 -8.60
CA TYR A 212 -6.70 -5.53 -7.28
C TYR A 212 -7.76 -5.67 -6.19
N ARG A 213 -7.34 -6.17 -5.01
CA ARG A 213 -8.21 -6.24 -3.85
C ARG A 213 -8.35 -4.87 -3.21
N LEU A 214 -9.58 -4.42 -3.01
CA LEU A 214 -9.89 -3.24 -2.23
C LEU A 214 -10.20 -3.64 -0.78
N ILE A 215 -9.63 -2.91 0.19
CA ILE A 215 -9.93 -3.02 1.62
C ILE A 215 -10.31 -1.64 2.16
N LEU A 216 -11.44 -1.55 2.86
CA LEU A 216 -11.83 -0.36 3.61
C LEU A 216 -11.35 -0.47 5.06
N SER A 217 -10.51 0.46 5.51
CA SER A 217 -10.16 0.67 6.91
C SER A 217 -11.31 1.36 7.63
N LEU A 218 -12.29 0.57 8.11
CA LEU A 218 -13.51 1.10 8.72
C LEU A 218 -13.29 1.48 10.19
N THR A 219 -12.70 0.60 10.97
CA THR A 219 -12.28 0.77 12.37
C THR A 219 -13.42 0.99 13.38
N SER A 220 -14.58 1.51 13.00
CA SER A 220 -15.82 1.52 13.78
C SER A 220 -17.03 1.54 12.86
N ALA A 221 -18.09 0.86 13.25
CA ALA A 221 -19.37 0.85 12.55
C ALA A 221 -20.24 2.08 12.91
N PHE A 222 -19.84 2.85 13.91
CA PHE A 222 -20.53 4.06 14.37
C PHE A 222 -19.79 5.32 13.90
N GLY A 223 -20.49 6.23 13.22
CA GLY A 223 -19.92 7.44 12.63
C GLY A 223 -19.18 8.32 13.63
N GLU A 224 -19.77 8.58 14.81
CA GLU A 224 -19.15 9.38 15.86
C GLU A 224 -17.84 8.77 16.39
N LYS A 225 -17.85 7.47 16.69
CA LYS A 225 -16.64 6.77 17.11
C LYS A 225 -15.57 6.79 15.99
N ARG A 226 -15.99 6.56 14.75
CA ARG A 226 -15.10 6.57 13.60
C ARG A 226 -14.47 7.94 13.38
N ALA A 227 -15.24 9.02 13.43
CA ALA A 227 -14.75 10.40 13.25
C ALA A 227 -13.68 10.78 14.29
N ARG A 228 -13.77 10.26 15.52
CA ARG A 228 -12.75 10.47 16.57
C ARG A 228 -11.43 9.77 16.27
N LEU A 229 -11.44 8.67 15.51
CA LEU A 229 -10.26 7.91 15.15
C LEU A 229 -9.70 8.31 13.78
N VAL A 230 -10.57 8.61 12.84
CA VAL A 230 -10.28 8.88 11.43
C VAL A 230 -11.00 10.18 11.06
N PRO A 231 -10.33 11.35 11.13
CA PRO A 231 -10.97 12.66 11.00
C PRO A 231 -11.77 12.87 9.71
N ILE A 232 -11.38 12.27 8.61
CA ILE A 232 -12.14 12.31 7.34
C ILE A 232 -13.56 11.69 7.50
N GLY A 233 -13.80 10.93 8.55
CA GLY A 233 -15.11 10.39 8.92
C GLY A 233 -16.17 11.44 9.24
N SER A 234 -15.76 12.69 9.51
CA SER A 234 -16.69 13.82 9.63
C SER A 234 -17.24 14.28 8.28
N ARG A 235 -16.53 13.99 7.18
CA ARG A 235 -16.95 14.35 5.81
C ARG A 235 -17.75 13.24 5.14
N TYR A 236 -17.39 11.97 5.41
CA TYR A 236 -18.01 10.80 4.79
C TYR A 236 -18.50 9.87 5.89
N ASP A 237 -19.82 9.70 5.98
CA ASP A 237 -20.41 8.89 7.02
C ASP A 237 -20.28 7.38 6.75
N VAL A 238 -20.57 6.57 7.76
CA VAL A 238 -20.45 5.11 7.66
C VAL A 238 -21.47 4.49 6.70
N PRO A 239 -22.74 4.93 6.66
CA PRO A 239 -23.70 4.48 5.67
C PRO A 239 -23.27 4.71 4.23
N GLU A 240 -22.71 5.89 3.91
CA GLU A 240 -22.20 6.23 2.59
C GLU A 240 -21.04 5.29 2.18
N LEU A 241 -20.09 5.07 3.10
CA LEU A 241 -19.00 4.12 2.88
C LEU A 241 -19.51 2.69 2.69
N ALA A 242 -20.50 2.28 3.47
CA ALA A 242 -21.11 0.95 3.33
C ALA A 242 -21.81 0.79 1.98
N ALA A 243 -22.49 1.82 1.48
CA ALA A 243 -23.13 1.83 0.17
C ALA A 243 -22.09 1.69 -0.96
N ALA A 244 -21.00 2.47 -0.92
CA ALA A 244 -19.93 2.39 -1.91
C ALA A 244 -19.25 1.01 -1.91
N MET A 245 -18.97 0.44 -0.74
CA MET A 245 -18.40 -0.91 -0.63
C MET A 245 -19.36 -2.03 -1.04
N ARG A 246 -20.65 -1.85 -0.81
CA ARG A 246 -21.71 -2.76 -1.30
C ARG A 246 -21.69 -2.80 -2.82
N ARG A 247 -21.78 -1.63 -3.47
CA ARG A 247 -21.71 -1.52 -4.93
C ARG A 247 -20.44 -2.15 -5.49
N HIS A 248 -19.30 -1.92 -4.82
CA HIS A 248 -18.02 -2.55 -5.21
C HIS A 248 -18.08 -4.08 -5.13
N ALA A 249 -18.58 -4.63 -4.03
CA ALA A 249 -18.68 -6.08 -3.84
C ALA A 249 -19.64 -6.75 -4.83
N GLU A 250 -20.78 -6.13 -5.11
CA GLU A 250 -21.77 -6.59 -6.09
C GLU A 250 -21.17 -6.59 -7.51
N ARG A 251 -20.52 -5.50 -7.91
CA ARG A 251 -19.87 -5.38 -9.22
C ARG A 251 -18.76 -6.40 -9.42
N ARG A 252 -18.00 -6.70 -8.36
CA ARG A 252 -16.85 -7.62 -8.39
C ARG A 252 -17.23 -9.09 -8.14
N GLY A 253 -18.43 -9.37 -7.65
CA GLY A 253 -18.86 -10.72 -7.28
C GLY A 253 -18.10 -11.31 -6.10
N GLY A 254 -17.60 -10.47 -5.18
CA GLY A 254 -16.72 -10.88 -4.08
C GLY A 254 -17.20 -10.43 -2.69
N PRO A 255 -16.47 -10.75 -1.62
CA PRO A 255 -16.78 -10.26 -0.29
C PRO A 255 -16.44 -8.78 -0.15
N VAL A 256 -17.14 -8.09 0.74
CA VAL A 256 -16.69 -6.80 1.29
C VAL A 256 -15.48 -7.06 2.18
N ASN A 257 -14.31 -6.50 1.81
CA ASN A 257 -13.11 -6.63 2.62
C ASN A 257 -12.95 -5.40 3.50
N LEU A 258 -12.84 -5.62 4.81
CA LEU A 258 -12.69 -4.56 5.80
C LEU A 258 -11.43 -4.80 6.63
N ALA A 259 -10.80 -3.70 7.07
CA ALA A 259 -9.79 -3.70 8.12
C ALA A 259 -10.32 -2.99 9.36
N TRP A 260 -9.97 -3.53 10.52
CA TRP A 260 -10.42 -3.08 11.82
C TRP A 260 -9.24 -3.00 12.78
N VAL A 261 -8.88 -1.79 13.16
CA VAL A 261 -7.90 -1.57 14.22
C VAL A 261 -8.63 -1.69 15.54
N LEU A 262 -8.39 -2.78 16.28
CA LEU A 262 -9.06 -3.08 17.55
C LEU A 262 -8.42 -2.31 18.69
N ILE A 263 -9.21 -1.48 19.37
CA ILE A 263 -8.80 -0.60 20.46
C ILE A 263 -9.60 -0.94 21.72
N ALA A 264 -8.91 -1.22 22.81
CA ALA A 264 -9.52 -1.60 24.08
C ALA A 264 -10.49 -0.54 24.59
N GLY A 265 -11.69 -0.97 24.99
CA GLY A 265 -12.74 -0.10 25.58
C GLY A 265 -13.33 0.91 24.60
N PHE A 266 -12.99 0.84 23.30
CA PHE A 266 -13.48 1.82 22.35
C PHE A 266 -14.36 1.21 21.25
N ASN A 267 -13.84 0.23 20.49
CA ASN A 267 -14.51 -0.39 19.35
C ASN A 267 -14.49 -1.92 19.39
N SER A 268 -14.39 -2.47 20.58
CA SER A 268 -14.29 -3.89 20.88
C SER A 268 -15.59 -4.50 21.44
N GLY A 269 -16.67 -3.70 21.49
CA GLY A 269 -17.94 -4.15 22.02
C GLY A 269 -18.81 -4.94 21.02
N PRO A 270 -19.76 -5.75 21.51
CA PRO A 270 -20.64 -6.54 20.65
C PRO A 270 -21.60 -5.69 19.80
N GLU A 271 -21.86 -4.44 20.19
CA GLU A 271 -22.64 -3.47 19.43
C GLU A 271 -22.02 -3.15 18.07
N GLU A 272 -20.68 -3.08 18.00
CA GLU A 272 -19.95 -2.87 16.74
C GLU A 272 -20.20 -4.04 15.77
N ALA A 273 -20.17 -5.27 16.27
CA ALA A 273 -20.45 -6.46 15.44
C ALA A 273 -21.87 -6.47 14.90
N ARG A 274 -22.87 -6.12 15.76
CA ARG A 274 -24.29 -6.04 15.33
C ARG A 274 -24.50 -4.96 14.27
N GLU A 275 -23.94 -3.77 14.50
CA GLU A 275 -24.06 -2.66 13.54
C GLU A 275 -23.35 -2.97 12.22
N LEU A 276 -22.17 -3.59 12.27
CA LEU A 276 -21.46 -4.05 11.07
C LEU A 276 -22.29 -5.04 10.24
N ALA A 277 -22.97 -6.00 10.92
CA ALA A 277 -23.87 -6.95 10.27
C ALA A 277 -25.09 -6.26 9.63
N ARG A 278 -25.62 -5.23 10.29
CA ARG A 278 -26.74 -4.42 9.77
C ARG A 278 -26.32 -3.67 8.49
N LEU A 279 -25.17 -3.00 8.51
CA LEU A 279 -24.62 -2.21 7.39
C LEU A 279 -24.39 -3.06 6.13
N PHE A 280 -23.91 -4.28 6.30
CA PHE A 280 -23.58 -5.18 5.19
C PHE A 280 -24.50 -6.38 5.06
N ARG A 281 -25.75 -6.24 5.52
CA ARG A 281 -26.76 -7.31 5.42
C ARG A 281 -26.90 -7.83 3.99
N GLY A 282 -26.89 -9.15 3.84
CA GLY A 282 -27.00 -9.84 2.54
C GLY A 282 -25.66 -9.98 1.78
N LEU A 283 -24.57 -9.42 2.31
CA LEU A 283 -23.23 -9.54 1.71
C LEU A 283 -22.31 -10.39 2.57
N ARG A 284 -21.39 -11.09 1.92
CA ARG A 284 -20.27 -11.72 2.62
C ARG A 284 -19.29 -10.65 3.05
N VAL A 285 -18.97 -10.59 4.34
CA VAL A 285 -17.94 -9.70 4.89
C VAL A 285 -16.71 -10.50 5.27
N ARG A 286 -15.52 -9.97 4.97
CA ARG A 286 -14.24 -10.48 5.42
C ARG A 286 -13.52 -9.38 6.19
N LEU A 287 -13.48 -9.52 7.51
CA LEU A 287 -12.90 -8.55 8.41
C LEU A 287 -11.47 -8.95 8.79
N SER A 288 -10.50 -8.08 8.53
CA SER A 288 -9.12 -8.21 9.03
C SER A 288 -9.02 -7.45 10.35
N VAL A 289 -8.96 -8.16 11.48
CA VAL A 289 -8.82 -7.57 12.82
C VAL A 289 -7.33 -7.42 13.13
N ILE A 290 -6.89 -6.21 13.42
CA ILE A 290 -5.50 -5.83 13.69
C ILE A 290 -5.47 -5.20 15.08
N ASP A 291 -4.64 -5.69 15.98
CA ASP A 291 -4.43 -5.04 17.28
C ASP A 291 -3.82 -3.64 17.06
N VAL A 292 -4.28 -2.64 17.80
CA VAL A 292 -3.70 -1.29 17.74
C VAL A 292 -2.24 -1.33 18.16
N ASN A 293 -1.40 -0.57 17.45
CA ASN A 293 0.00 -0.36 17.79
C ASN A 293 0.20 1.13 18.01
N ASP A 294 0.21 1.56 19.26
CA ASP A 294 0.41 2.96 19.62
C ASP A 294 1.57 3.08 20.62
N PRO A 295 2.74 3.55 20.17
CA PRO A 295 3.91 3.69 21.05
C PRO A 295 3.74 4.79 22.09
N THR A 296 2.74 5.67 21.96
CA THR A 296 2.46 6.73 22.96
C THR A 296 1.62 6.25 24.12
N GLY A 297 1.02 5.05 24.03
CA GLY A 297 0.16 4.49 25.06
C GLY A 297 -1.24 5.14 25.16
N ARG A 298 -1.59 6.05 24.25
CA ARG A 298 -2.92 6.68 24.19
C ARG A 298 -4.01 5.65 23.90
N PHE A 299 -3.70 4.68 23.05
CA PHE A 299 -4.59 3.59 22.72
C PHE A 299 -3.99 2.26 23.17
N ARG A 300 -4.79 1.46 23.87
CA ARG A 300 -4.36 0.17 24.40
C ARG A 300 -4.90 -0.98 23.56
N ARG A 301 -4.11 -2.03 23.45
CA ARG A 301 -4.57 -3.31 22.85
C ARG A 301 -5.67 -3.91 23.71
N ALA A 302 -6.67 -4.47 23.05
CA ALA A 302 -7.69 -5.26 23.73
C ALA A 302 -7.05 -6.49 24.41
N GLY A 303 -7.39 -6.72 25.67
CA GLY A 303 -6.99 -7.92 26.39
C GLY A 303 -7.62 -9.17 25.78
N ASP A 304 -7.15 -10.35 26.19
CA ASP A 304 -7.58 -11.62 25.59
C ASP A 304 -9.10 -11.85 25.72
N ALA A 305 -9.67 -11.57 26.90
CA ALA A 305 -11.10 -11.72 27.15
C ALA A 305 -11.93 -10.75 26.28
N GLU A 306 -11.54 -9.47 26.23
CA GLU A 306 -12.21 -8.45 25.43
C GLU A 306 -12.14 -8.75 23.93
N ARG A 307 -10.96 -9.10 23.45
CA ARG A 307 -10.76 -9.51 22.06
C ARG A 307 -11.57 -10.75 21.70
N SER A 308 -11.55 -11.78 22.55
CA SER A 308 -12.32 -13.01 22.34
C SER A 308 -13.82 -12.73 22.33
N GLY A 309 -14.30 -11.84 23.20
CA GLY A 309 -15.70 -11.40 23.24
C GLY A 309 -16.12 -10.72 21.93
N PHE A 310 -15.27 -9.81 21.40
CA PHE A 310 -15.52 -9.16 20.12
C PHE A 310 -15.54 -10.15 18.94
N LEU A 311 -14.57 -11.06 18.88
CA LEU A 311 -14.51 -12.08 17.82
C LEU A 311 -15.68 -13.04 17.88
N SER A 312 -16.12 -13.42 19.08
CA SER A 312 -17.33 -14.23 19.28
C SER A 312 -18.60 -13.50 18.83
N ALA A 313 -18.68 -12.18 19.10
CA ALA A 313 -19.78 -11.36 18.64
C ALA A 313 -19.83 -11.26 17.11
N LEU A 314 -18.67 -11.13 16.43
CA LEU A 314 -18.59 -11.18 14.96
C LEU A 314 -19.07 -12.53 14.41
N ALA A 315 -18.62 -13.63 15.01
CA ALA A 315 -19.02 -14.98 14.60
C ALA A 315 -20.54 -15.19 14.77
N ALA A 316 -21.11 -14.73 15.88
CA ALA A 316 -22.56 -14.79 16.13
C ALA A 316 -23.40 -14.00 15.10
N GLN A 317 -22.81 -12.99 14.47
CA GLN A 317 -23.43 -12.23 13.38
C GLN A 317 -23.12 -12.81 11.98
N GLY A 318 -22.42 -13.95 11.88
CA GLY A 318 -22.02 -14.54 10.60
C GLY A 318 -20.93 -13.77 9.86
N ILE A 319 -20.21 -12.85 10.53
CA ILE A 319 -19.13 -12.07 9.93
C ILE A 319 -17.85 -12.90 9.93
N GLY A 320 -17.33 -13.19 8.73
CA GLY A 320 -16.04 -13.85 8.57
C GLY A 320 -14.89 -12.92 8.96
N PHE A 321 -13.98 -13.39 9.80
CA PHE A 321 -12.83 -12.59 10.22
C PHE A 321 -11.53 -13.37 10.18
N VAL A 322 -10.42 -12.63 10.14
CA VAL A 322 -9.06 -13.12 10.33
C VAL A 322 -8.32 -12.17 11.26
N ARG A 323 -7.69 -12.71 12.30
CA ARG A 323 -6.74 -11.94 13.09
C ARG A 323 -5.45 -11.79 12.31
N ARG A 324 -5.11 -10.55 11.97
CA ARG A 324 -3.91 -10.25 11.20
C ARG A 324 -2.80 -9.82 12.14
N TYR A 325 -1.72 -10.58 12.14
CA TYR A 325 -0.50 -10.19 12.86
C TYR A 325 0.12 -8.96 12.19
N SER A 326 0.39 -7.93 13.00
CA SER A 326 1.07 -6.71 12.61
C SER A 326 2.48 -6.75 13.21
N GLY A 327 3.43 -7.30 12.47
CA GLY A 327 4.77 -7.63 12.96
C GLY A 327 5.76 -6.46 12.93
N GLY A 328 6.94 -6.70 13.48
CA GLY A 328 8.01 -5.73 13.62
C GLY A 328 7.70 -4.58 14.59
N PRO A 329 7.05 -4.82 15.76
CA PRO A 329 6.75 -3.75 16.70
C PRO A 329 8.02 -3.12 17.29
N ASP A 330 9.06 -3.90 17.49
CA ASP A 330 10.37 -3.50 18.00
C ASP A 330 11.14 -2.54 17.07
N ILE A 331 10.84 -2.60 15.78
CA ILE A 331 11.43 -1.73 14.74
C ILE A 331 10.46 -0.68 14.20
N HIS A 332 9.30 -0.49 14.84
CA HIS A 332 8.23 0.39 14.37
C HIS A 332 7.78 0.07 12.92
N ALA A 333 7.67 -1.20 12.56
CA ALA A 333 7.19 -1.66 11.25
C ALA A 333 5.71 -2.06 11.27
N ALA A 334 5.11 -2.18 12.45
CA ALA A 334 3.72 -2.55 12.59
C ALA A 334 2.78 -1.48 12.02
N CYS A 335 1.57 -1.89 11.64
CA CYS A 335 0.56 -0.98 11.07
C CYS A 335 0.33 0.22 11.98
N GLY A 336 0.36 1.42 11.41
CA GLY A 336 0.22 2.69 12.12
C GLY A 336 1.50 3.25 12.76
N MET A 337 2.64 2.54 12.69
CA MET A 337 3.89 2.93 13.38
C MET A 337 4.95 3.56 12.48
N LEU A 338 4.72 3.66 11.17
CA LEU A 338 5.72 4.23 10.24
C LEU A 338 5.84 5.74 10.44
N ARG A 339 7.06 6.25 10.59
CA ARG A 339 7.32 7.66 10.92
C ARG A 339 8.58 8.26 10.32
N SER A 340 9.19 7.62 9.34
CA SER A 340 10.34 8.13 8.57
C SER A 340 11.53 8.63 9.42
N LEU A 341 11.80 7.94 10.53
CA LEU A 341 12.92 8.29 11.42
C LEU A 341 14.11 7.38 11.17
N SER A 342 15.33 7.98 11.14
CA SER A 342 16.60 7.26 11.13
C SER A 342 16.82 6.44 12.42
N ALA A 343 17.83 5.55 12.42
CA ALA A 343 18.16 4.71 13.57
C ALA A 343 18.41 5.50 14.87
N GLY A 344 18.87 6.76 14.79
CA GLY A 344 19.07 7.65 15.93
C GLY A 344 17.81 8.35 16.46
N GLY A 345 16.62 8.03 15.93
CA GLY A 345 15.34 8.60 16.40
C GLY A 345 15.05 10.03 15.92
N GLY A 346 15.97 10.70 15.26
CA GLY A 346 15.78 12.02 14.67
C GLY A 346 15.22 11.98 13.25
N PRO A 347 14.65 13.10 12.74
CA PRO A 347 14.26 13.22 11.35
C PRO A 347 15.48 13.02 10.44
N VAL A 348 15.26 12.46 9.24
CA VAL A 348 16.35 12.30 8.25
C VAL A 348 16.79 13.70 7.81
N PRO A 349 18.06 14.11 8.03
CA PRO A 349 18.50 15.43 7.65
C PRO A 349 18.39 15.62 6.13
N ALA A 350 17.93 16.81 5.72
CA ALA A 350 18.02 17.22 4.31
C ALA A 350 19.50 17.20 3.90
N ARG A 351 19.81 16.73 2.68
CA ARG A 351 21.16 16.97 2.12
C ARG A 351 21.31 18.46 1.88
N ALA A 352 22.43 19.01 2.34
CA ALA A 352 22.88 20.34 1.98
C ALA A 352 23.14 20.44 0.46
#